data_5386cc8bf60a0387a00d6c5e5a255a23
#
_entry.id   5386cc8bf60a0387a00d6c5e5a255a23
#
_cell.length_a   1.000
_cell.length_b   1.000
_cell.length_c   1.000
_cell.angle_alpha   90.00
_cell.angle_beta   90.00
_cell.angle_gamma   90.00
#
_symmetry.space_group_name_H-M   'P 1'
#
loop_
_entity.id
_entity.type
_entity.pdbx_description
1 polymer ?
#
loop_
_entity_poly.entity_id
_entity_poly.type
_entity_poly.pdbx_seq_one_letter_code
_entity_poly.pdbx_strand_id
1 'polypeptide(L)'
;MLWLALRLLTLLLLSASVLAAASPTYHDDIAPLLANRCLVCHSGAQAPLGLRLDSLENLLRGSQRGPVVHAGDAAGSELLRRLTGSSQPRMPLSGPPFLEAAEIAMVERWINAGLPAGNESATRPAAVPSLDEVVDYRHVEAILLRRCATCHSASGMMGAAPEGYLLSSYAATLASGERARVVPGNPAASELVRRIRGQARPRMPYDGPPYLTDAEIDLIEAWIEQGARDVAGQPAPVPVGARVRLHGRLDDAGKLDGLALLIDARTRLDDAPRPGAYVQVRGRLDAGGRVQVERLRLR
;
A
#
# COMPACT_ATOMS: atom_id res chain seq x y z
N MET A 1 53.76 40.90 -20.97
CA MET A 1 52.57 40.29 -21.63
C MET A 1 52.53 38.76 -21.55
N LEU A 2 53.54 38.07 -21.04
CA LEU A 2 53.55 36.59 -20.95
C LEU A 2 52.90 36.03 -19.66
N TRP A 3 52.65 36.87 -18.67
CA TRP A 3 52.10 36.48 -17.36
C TRP A 3 50.54 36.48 -17.29
N LEU A 4 49.87 37.14 -18.23
CA LEU A 4 48.41 37.11 -18.32
C LEU A 4 47.86 35.90 -19.07
N ALA A 5 48.65 35.31 -19.97
CA ALA A 5 48.23 34.15 -20.74
C ALA A 5 48.24 32.84 -19.93
N LEU A 6 49.03 32.76 -18.84
CA LEU A 6 49.13 31.56 -18.01
C LEU A 6 48.02 31.45 -16.95
N ARG A 7 47.30 32.54 -16.66
CA ARG A 7 46.16 32.54 -15.71
C ARG A 7 44.81 32.23 -16.37
N LEU A 8 44.71 32.29 -17.69
CA LEU A 8 43.47 31.95 -18.43
C LEU A 8 43.38 30.49 -18.81
N LEU A 9 44.48 29.73 -18.72
CA LEU A 9 44.48 28.30 -19.06
C LEU A 9 44.15 27.38 -17.88
N THR A 10 44.14 27.91 -16.63
CA THR A 10 43.81 27.13 -15.43
C THR A 10 42.31 27.17 -15.03
N LEU A 11 41.48 27.93 -15.76
CA LEU A 11 40.05 28.06 -15.45
C LEU A 11 39.14 27.18 -16.32
N LEU A 12 39.69 26.34 -17.20
CA LEU A 12 38.87 25.51 -18.15
C LEU A 12 38.88 24.01 -17.84
N LEU A 13 39.35 23.62 -16.65
CA LEU A 13 39.23 22.24 -16.17
C LEU A 13 38.27 22.15 -14.97
N LEU A 14 37.12 22.85 -15.03
CA LEU A 14 35.96 22.40 -14.27
C LEU A 14 35.41 21.15 -14.95
N SER A 15 36.00 20.04 -14.57
CA SER A 15 35.45 18.71 -14.86
C SER A 15 34.00 18.70 -14.36
N ALA A 16 33.05 18.80 -15.28
CA ALA A 16 31.66 18.43 -14.99
C ALA A 16 31.69 16.95 -14.61
N SER A 17 31.81 16.69 -13.31
CA SER A 17 31.49 15.38 -12.77
C SER A 17 30.00 15.17 -13.05
N VAL A 18 29.70 14.58 -14.22
CA VAL A 18 28.39 13.98 -14.47
C VAL A 18 28.27 12.92 -13.39
N LEU A 19 27.51 13.23 -12.33
CA LEU A 19 27.03 12.19 -11.43
C LEU A 19 26.28 11.20 -12.34
N ALA A 20 26.93 10.11 -12.71
CA ALA A 20 26.26 8.99 -13.35
C ALA A 20 25.19 8.54 -12.33
N ALA A 21 23.92 8.79 -12.63
CA ALA A 21 22.83 8.28 -11.83
C ALA A 21 23.03 6.76 -11.75
N ALA A 22 23.06 6.24 -10.53
CA ALA A 22 23.19 4.80 -10.30
C ALA A 22 22.16 4.05 -11.14
N SER A 23 22.58 2.96 -11.78
CA SER A 23 21.66 2.13 -12.54
C SER A 23 20.58 1.57 -11.62
N PRO A 24 19.31 1.56 -12.04
CA PRO A 24 18.24 0.97 -11.24
C PRO A 24 18.56 -0.47 -10.88
N THR A 25 18.14 -0.90 -9.70
CA THR A 25 18.29 -2.28 -9.24
C THR A 25 16.93 -2.95 -9.05
N TYR A 26 16.91 -4.29 -9.04
CA TYR A 26 15.65 -5.00 -8.84
C TYR A 26 15.02 -4.63 -7.49
N HIS A 27 15.81 -4.75 -6.44
CA HIS A 27 15.29 -4.61 -5.09
C HIS A 27 14.89 -3.18 -4.74
N ASP A 28 15.65 -2.19 -5.14
CA ASP A 28 15.41 -0.82 -4.74
C ASP A 28 14.37 -0.12 -5.63
N ASP A 29 14.29 -0.50 -6.93
CA ASP A 29 13.51 0.25 -7.93
C ASP A 29 12.41 -0.58 -8.59
N ILE A 30 12.74 -1.81 -9.03
CA ILE A 30 11.85 -2.61 -9.87
C ILE A 30 10.82 -3.38 -9.05
N ALA A 31 11.21 -3.99 -7.93
CA ALA A 31 10.28 -4.74 -7.09
C ALA A 31 9.15 -3.87 -6.53
N PRO A 32 9.39 -2.64 -6.05
CA PRO A 32 8.31 -1.74 -5.65
C PRO A 32 7.36 -1.40 -6.80
N LEU A 33 7.87 -1.15 -8.00
CA LEU A 33 7.05 -0.90 -9.19
C LEU A 33 6.18 -2.11 -9.53
N LEU A 34 6.77 -3.32 -9.56
CA LEU A 34 6.04 -4.55 -9.83
C LEU A 34 4.99 -4.85 -8.77
N ALA A 35 5.31 -4.60 -7.48
CA ALA A 35 4.37 -4.77 -6.38
C ALA A 35 3.11 -3.92 -6.58
N ASN A 36 3.29 -2.68 -6.99
CA ASN A 36 2.20 -1.73 -7.17
C ASN A 36 1.34 -1.99 -8.41
N ARG A 37 1.91 -2.56 -9.47
CA ARG A 37 1.27 -2.56 -10.79
C ARG A 37 1.02 -3.94 -11.38
N CYS A 38 1.69 -4.99 -10.87
CA CYS A 38 1.75 -6.27 -11.55
C CYS A 38 1.40 -7.47 -10.68
N LEU A 39 1.77 -7.46 -9.38
CA LEU A 39 1.65 -8.64 -8.52
C LEU A 39 0.22 -9.08 -8.25
N VAL A 40 -0.74 -8.20 -8.42
CA VAL A 40 -2.16 -8.52 -8.34
C VAL A 40 -2.55 -9.71 -9.23
N CYS A 41 -1.97 -9.76 -10.44
CA CYS A 41 -2.22 -10.84 -11.38
C CYS A 41 -1.02 -11.78 -11.50
N HIS A 42 0.19 -11.28 -11.27
CA HIS A 42 1.43 -12.01 -11.52
C HIS A 42 2.12 -12.46 -10.22
N SER A 43 1.34 -12.98 -9.26
CA SER A 43 1.84 -13.60 -8.02
C SER A 43 1.10 -14.91 -7.71
N GLY A 44 1.73 -15.76 -6.89
CA GLY A 44 1.12 -17.02 -6.43
C GLY A 44 0.94 -18.09 -7.52
N ALA A 45 0.25 -19.19 -7.17
CA ALA A 45 0.12 -20.37 -8.01
C ALA A 45 -0.79 -20.17 -9.24
N GLN A 46 -1.67 -19.18 -9.21
CA GLN A 46 -2.65 -18.91 -10.28
C GLN A 46 -2.19 -17.80 -11.24
N ALA A 47 -0.92 -17.42 -11.19
CA ALA A 47 -0.37 -16.41 -12.09
C ALA A 47 -0.56 -16.81 -13.56
N PRO A 48 -1.07 -15.90 -14.43
CA PRO A 48 -1.31 -16.18 -15.84
C PRO A 48 -0.05 -16.72 -16.53
N LEU A 49 -0.18 -17.81 -17.24
CA LEU A 49 0.93 -18.52 -17.91
C LEU A 49 2.09 -18.87 -16.94
N GLY A 50 1.82 -19.00 -15.65
CA GLY A 50 2.82 -19.26 -14.64
C GLY A 50 3.83 -18.13 -14.42
N LEU A 51 3.61 -16.94 -15.04
CA LEU A 51 4.51 -15.80 -14.88
C LEU A 51 4.32 -15.16 -13.50
N ARG A 52 5.29 -15.35 -12.64
CA ARG A 52 5.36 -14.74 -11.32
C ARG A 52 6.41 -13.64 -11.30
N LEU A 53 6.02 -12.47 -10.80
CA LEU A 53 6.87 -11.28 -10.71
C LEU A 53 7.14 -10.87 -9.24
N ASP A 54 6.81 -11.75 -8.32
CA ASP A 54 6.87 -11.55 -6.86
C ASP A 54 8.27 -11.75 -6.25
N SER A 55 9.24 -12.18 -7.04
CA SER A 55 10.66 -12.22 -6.69
C SER A 55 11.53 -12.14 -7.95
N LEU A 56 12.80 -11.73 -7.79
CA LEU A 56 13.76 -11.72 -8.89
C LEU A 56 13.92 -13.13 -9.48
N GLU A 57 14.02 -14.15 -8.63
CA GLU A 57 14.12 -15.55 -9.07
C GLU A 57 12.96 -15.96 -9.97
N ASN A 58 11.71 -15.65 -9.55
CA ASN A 58 10.52 -15.99 -10.32
C ASN A 58 10.43 -15.19 -11.62
N LEU A 59 10.80 -13.92 -11.61
CA LEU A 59 10.86 -13.08 -12.81
C LEU A 59 11.88 -13.63 -13.82
N LEU A 60 13.07 -14.01 -13.36
CA LEU A 60 14.11 -14.61 -14.21
C LEU A 60 13.73 -16.00 -14.75
N ARG A 61 12.95 -16.77 -13.97
CA ARG A 61 12.38 -18.05 -14.45
C ARG A 61 11.48 -17.85 -15.65
N GLY A 62 10.78 -16.70 -15.71
CA GLY A 62 9.87 -16.36 -16.81
C GLY A 62 8.51 -17.05 -16.73
N SER A 63 7.93 -17.32 -17.89
CA SER A 63 6.61 -17.90 -18.06
C SER A 63 6.66 -19.27 -18.73
N GLN A 64 5.50 -19.91 -18.88
CA GLN A 64 5.36 -21.13 -19.71
C GLN A 64 5.79 -20.93 -21.17
N ARG A 65 5.92 -19.66 -21.62
CA ARG A 65 6.39 -19.30 -22.96
C ARG A 65 7.89 -18.99 -23.03
N GLY A 66 8.59 -19.11 -21.90
CA GLY A 66 10.01 -18.80 -21.76
C GLY A 66 10.31 -17.52 -21.01
N PRO A 67 11.59 -17.08 -21.01
CA PRO A 67 12.03 -15.88 -20.34
C PRO A 67 11.30 -14.64 -20.83
N VAL A 68 11.03 -13.72 -19.90
CA VAL A 68 10.35 -12.44 -20.20
C VAL A 68 11.31 -11.24 -20.12
N VAL A 69 12.53 -11.46 -19.62
CA VAL A 69 13.63 -10.47 -19.60
C VAL A 69 14.91 -11.12 -20.09
N HIS A 70 15.71 -10.35 -20.82
CA HIS A 70 17.03 -10.73 -21.31
C HIS A 70 18.04 -9.68 -20.85
N ALA A 71 19.02 -10.08 -20.04
CA ALA A 71 20.02 -9.18 -19.50
C ALA A 71 20.77 -8.46 -20.64
N GLY A 72 20.81 -7.13 -20.58
CA GLY A 72 21.45 -6.30 -21.61
C GLY A 72 20.63 -6.09 -22.88
N ASP A 73 19.46 -6.70 -23.01
CA ASP A 73 18.60 -6.58 -24.20
C ASP A 73 17.16 -6.21 -23.82
N ALA A 74 16.93 -4.94 -23.56
CA ALA A 74 15.62 -4.43 -23.22
C ALA A 74 14.63 -4.55 -24.38
N ALA A 75 15.07 -4.31 -25.62
CA ALA A 75 14.21 -4.37 -26.80
C ALA A 75 13.72 -5.80 -27.10
N GLY A 76 14.55 -6.82 -26.85
CA GLY A 76 14.19 -8.23 -26.95
C GLY A 76 13.39 -8.75 -25.75
N SER A 77 13.31 -8.01 -24.66
CA SER A 77 12.61 -8.42 -23.45
C SER A 77 11.09 -8.25 -23.56
N GLU A 78 10.34 -9.37 -23.47
CA GLU A 78 8.88 -9.37 -23.61
C GLU A 78 8.21 -8.49 -22.51
N LEU A 79 8.79 -8.42 -21.31
CA LEU A 79 8.30 -7.54 -20.25
C LEU A 79 8.23 -6.10 -20.76
N LEU A 80 9.34 -5.54 -21.29
CA LEU A 80 9.35 -4.16 -21.78
C LEU A 80 8.42 -3.98 -22.97
N ARG A 81 8.37 -4.93 -23.89
CA ARG A 81 7.48 -4.90 -25.06
C ARG A 81 6.01 -4.85 -24.67
N ARG A 82 5.61 -5.52 -23.58
CA ARG A 82 4.25 -5.46 -23.02
C ARG A 82 3.98 -4.11 -22.36
N LEU A 83 4.94 -3.55 -21.65
CA LEU A 83 4.78 -2.25 -20.99
C LEU A 83 4.66 -1.11 -22.01
N THR A 84 5.42 -1.15 -23.08
CA THR A 84 5.34 -0.16 -24.18
C THR A 84 4.13 -0.35 -25.08
N GLY A 85 3.55 -1.56 -25.12
CA GLY A 85 2.45 -1.91 -26.03
C GLY A 85 2.93 -2.39 -27.40
N SER A 86 4.24 -2.58 -27.63
CA SER A 86 4.79 -3.17 -28.86
C SER A 86 4.52 -4.68 -28.95
N SER A 87 4.12 -5.31 -27.85
CA SER A 87 3.55 -6.66 -27.80
C SER A 87 2.17 -6.62 -27.13
N GLN A 88 1.23 -7.44 -27.60
CA GLN A 88 -0.16 -7.45 -27.15
C GLN A 88 -0.49 -8.71 -26.33
N PRO A 89 -1.37 -8.58 -25.31
CA PRO A 89 -2.00 -7.33 -24.83
C PRO A 89 -1.00 -6.43 -24.10
N ARG A 90 -1.19 -5.11 -24.19
CA ARG A 90 -0.39 -4.15 -23.41
C ARG A 90 -0.64 -4.36 -21.93
N MET A 91 0.41 -4.27 -21.11
CA MET A 91 0.33 -4.42 -19.66
C MET A 91 0.55 -3.08 -18.93
N PRO A 92 -0.05 -2.92 -17.74
CA PRO A 92 -1.01 -3.83 -17.11
C PRO A 92 -2.36 -3.85 -17.82
N LEU A 93 -3.10 -4.98 -17.75
CA LEU A 93 -4.45 -5.09 -18.36
C LEU A 93 -5.47 -4.13 -17.75
N SER A 94 -5.20 -3.64 -16.53
CA SER A 94 -6.01 -2.62 -15.86
C SER A 94 -5.84 -1.21 -16.43
N GLY A 95 -4.91 -0.99 -17.35
CA GLY A 95 -4.75 0.30 -18.00
C GLY A 95 -5.87 0.64 -18.99
N PRO A 96 -6.05 1.91 -19.41
CA PRO A 96 -5.36 3.09 -18.87
C PRO A 96 -5.80 3.47 -17.45
N PRO A 97 -4.94 4.13 -16.62
CA PRO A 97 -3.60 4.59 -16.99
C PRO A 97 -2.58 3.43 -17.01
N PHE A 98 -1.74 3.42 -18.03
CA PHE A 98 -0.58 2.54 -18.09
C PHE A 98 0.57 3.10 -17.24
N LEU A 99 1.72 2.44 -17.26
CA LEU A 99 2.91 2.96 -16.61
C LEU A 99 3.31 4.30 -17.24
N GLU A 100 3.85 5.19 -16.40
CA GLU A 100 4.41 6.45 -16.84
C GLU A 100 5.69 6.23 -17.66
N ALA A 101 6.00 7.17 -18.55
CA ALA A 101 7.20 7.06 -19.38
C ALA A 101 8.49 6.90 -18.55
N ALA A 102 8.57 7.56 -17.40
CA ALA A 102 9.70 7.45 -16.48
C ALA A 102 9.82 6.06 -15.85
N GLU A 103 8.69 5.42 -15.50
CA GLU A 103 8.63 4.06 -14.97
C GLU A 103 9.09 3.04 -16.02
N ILE A 104 8.61 3.19 -17.26
CA ILE A 104 9.02 2.34 -18.39
C ILE A 104 10.52 2.50 -18.67
N ALA A 105 11.01 3.74 -18.70
CA ALA A 105 12.45 4.02 -18.90
C ALA A 105 13.32 3.47 -17.77
N MET A 106 12.80 3.42 -16.53
CA MET A 106 13.49 2.79 -15.41
C MET A 106 13.64 1.28 -15.63
N VAL A 107 12.58 0.59 -16.04
CA VAL A 107 12.64 -0.85 -16.38
C VAL A 107 13.60 -1.10 -17.53
N GLU A 108 13.58 -0.26 -18.57
CA GLU A 108 14.50 -0.36 -19.71
C GLU A 108 15.97 -0.24 -19.28
N ARG A 109 16.30 0.78 -18.47
CA ARG A 109 17.67 0.96 -17.95
C ARG A 109 18.10 -0.21 -17.09
N TRP A 110 17.23 -0.74 -16.24
CA TRP A 110 17.51 -1.91 -15.41
C TRP A 110 17.85 -3.14 -16.25
N ILE A 111 17.07 -3.41 -17.30
CA ILE A 111 17.31 -4.54 -18.19
C ILE A 111 18.64 -4.35 -18.94
N ASN A 112 18.89 -3.15 -19.49
CA ASN A 112 20.12 -2.84 -20.23
C ASN A 112 21.36 -2.86 -19.32
N ALA A 113 21.21 -2.59 -18.04
CA ALA A 113 22.28 -2.70 -17.04
C ALA A 113 22.59 -4.15 -16.64
N GLY A 114 21.91 -5.14 -17.22
CA GLY A 114 22.16 -6.56 -16.96
C GLY A 114 21.35 -7.14 -15.79
N LEU A 115 20.22 -6.54 -15.46
CA LEU A 115 19.31 -7.00 -14.40
C LEU A 115 19.94 -6.99 -12.99
N PRO A 116 20.65 -5.94 -12.58
CA PRO A 116 21.31 -5.93 -11.26
C PRO A 116 20.28 -6.14 -10.13
N ALA A 117 20.62 -7.06 -9.22
CA ALA A 117 19.74 -7.40 -8.09
C ALA A 117 19.60 -6.23 -7.11
N GLY A 118 20.66 -5.50 -6.84
CA GLY A 118 20.69 -4.50 -5.78
C GLY A 118 20.85 -5.13 -4.39
N ASN A 119 20.53 -4.36 -3.38
CA ASN A 119 20.66 -4.83 -2.02
C ASN A 119 19.36 -5.54 -1.58
N GLU A 120 19.40 -6.87 -1.46
CA GLU A 120 18.27 -7.68 -1.02
C GLU A 120 17.72 -7.25 0.37
N SER A 121 18.55 -6.62 1.21
CA SER A 121 18.11 -6.06 2.49
C SER A 121 17.10 -4.92 2.35
N ALA A 122 17.06 -4.21 1.22
CA ALA A 122 16.14 -3.08 1.00
C ALA A 122 14.72 -3.54 0.60
N THR A 123 14.58 -4.75 0.05
CA THR A 123 13.30 -5.30 -0.44
C THR A 123 12.86 -6.57 0.25
N ARG A 124 13.67 -7.11 1.15
CA ARG A 124 13.11 -8.10 2.06
C ARG A 124 11.88 -7.45 2.67
N PRO A 125 10.64 -8.02 2.56
CA PRO A 125 9.55 -7.59 3.41
C PRO A 125 10.18 -7.48 4.78
N ALA A 126 10.14 -6.28 5.38
CA ALA A 126 10.78 -6.07 6.68
C ALA A 126 10.41 -7.28 7.51
N ALA A 127 11.39 -7.99 8.04
CA ALA A 127 11.15 -9.22 8.80
C ALA A 127 10.00 -8.85 9.71
N VAL A 128 8.90 -9.65 9.70
CA VAL A 128 7.70 -9.30 10.48
C VAL A 128 8.25 -8.92 11.85
N PRO A 129 8.21 -7.62 12.22
CA PRO A 129 8.85 -7.21 13.45
C PRO A 129 8.15 -7.98 14.56
N SER A 130 8.89 -8.37 15.60
CA SER A 130 8.22 -8.78 16.84
C SER A 130 7.29 -7.62 17.22
N LEU A 131 6.09 -7.90 17.73
CA LEU A 131 5.11 -6.85 18.07
C LEU A 131 5.66 -5.82 19.08
N ASP A 132 6.81 -6.12 19.69
CA ASP A 132 7.58 -5.25 20.59
C ASP A 132 8.52 -4.27 19.85
N GLU A 133 8.69 -4.42 18.52
CA GLU A 133 9.50 -3.54 17.71
C GLU A 133 8.66 -2.41 17.11
N VAL A 134 9.32 -1.32 16.69
CA VAL A 134 8.64 -0.21 16.04
C VAL A 134 8.12 -0.61 14.68
N VAL A 135 6.80 -0.63 14.53
CA VAL A 135 6.12 -0.93 13.25
C VAL A 135 5.84 0.37 12.52
N ASP A 136 6.39 0.52 11.33
CA ASP A 136 6.14 1.65 10.44
C ASP A 136 5.46 1.20 9.13
N TYR A 137 5.16 2.16 8.23
CA TYR A 137 4.42 1.87 6.99
C TYR A 137 5.10 0.85 6.08
N ARG A 138 6.44 0.75 6.07
CA ARG A 138 7.17 -0.25 5.26
C ARG A 138 6.77 -1.68 5.57
N HIS A 139 6.40 -1.96 6.82
CA HIS A 139 6.00 -3.29 7.28
C HIS A 139 4.61 -3.70 6.77
N VAL A 140 3.70 -2.73 6.62
CA VAL A 140 2.29 -2.99 6.20
C VAL A 140 2.03 -2.70 4.73
N GLU A 141 2.88 -1.90 4.08
CA GLU A 141 2.71 -1.47 2.68
C GLU A 141 2.53 -2.66 1.74
N ALA A 142 3.40 -3.66 1.80
CA ALA A 142 3.32 -4.84 0.95
C ALA A 142 2.01 -5.60 1.11
N ILE A 143 1.43 -5.64 2.31
CA ILE A 143 0.13 -6.26 2.57
C ILE A 143 -0.97 -5.42 1.92
N LEU A 144 -0.99 -4.10 2.16
CA LEU A 144 -1.99 -3.18 1.62
C LEU A 144 -1.99 -3.19 0.10
N LEU A 145 -0.81 -3.13 -0.52
CA LEU A 145 -0.68 -3.14 -1.98
C LEU A 145 -1.15 -4.46 -2.59
N ARG A 146 -0.73 -5.59 -2.03
CA ARG A 146 -1.07 -6.93 -2.55
C ARG A 146 -2.53 -7.29 -2.33
N ARG A 147 -3.11 -6.96 -1.17
CA ARG A 147 -4.41 -7.46 -0.74
C ARG A 147 -5.56 -6.45 -0.86
N CYS A 148 -5.26 -5.18 -0.97
CA CYS A 148 -6.27 -4.12 -0.90
C CYS A 148 -6.25 -3.18 -2.11
N ALA A 149 -5.07 -2.74 -2.56
CA ALA A 149 -4.94 -1.74 -3.62
C ALA A 149 -5.51 -2.19 -4.97
N THR A 150 -5.65 -3.50 -5.19
CA THR A 150 -6.32 -4.07 -6.37
C THR A 150 -7.69 -3.47 -6.63
N CYS A 151 -8.47 -3.26 -5.56
CA CYS A 151 -9.78 -2.62 -5.61
C CYS A 151 -9.75 -1.20 -5.06
N HIS A 152 -8.83 -0.89 -4.13
CA HIS A 152 -8.71 0.37 -3.44
C HIS A 152 -7.56 1.25 -3.99
N SER A 153 -7.49 1.38 -5.31
CA SER A 153 -6.62 2.33 -6.02
C SER A 153 -7.43 3.20 -6.97
N ALA A 154 -6.83 4.26 -7.49
CA ALA A 154 -7.51 5.20 -8.39
C ALA A 154 -8.03 4.54 -9.69
N SER A 155 -7.39 3.44 -10.11
CA SER A 155 -7.75 2.64 -11.28
C SER A 155 -7.79 1.15 -10.93
N GLY A 156 -8.50 0.80 -9.84
CA GLY A 156 -8.63 -0.57 -9.40
C GLY A 156 -9.46 -1.44 -10.36
N MET A 157 -9.44 -2.76 -10.15
CA MET A 157 -10.16 -3.75 -10.98
C MET A 157 -11.67 -3.46 -11.10
N MET A 158 -12.26 -2.77 -10.14
CA MET A 158 -13.68 -2.40 -10.11
C MET A 158 -13.95 -0.97 -10.59
N GLY A 159 -12.97 -0.31 -11.22
CA GLY A 159 -13.03 1.11 -11.57
C GLY A 159 -12.65 2.00 -10.38
N ALA A 160 -13.45 3.02 -10.10
CA ALA A 160 -13.20 3.90 -8.96
C ALA A 160 -13.23 3.13 -7.64
N ALA A 161 -12.28 3.42 -6.76
CA ALA A 161 -12.19 2.77 -5.46
C ALA A 161 -13.52 2.86 -4.68
N PRO A 162 -13.99 1.75 -4.08
CA PRO A 162 -15.21 1.76 -3.28
C PRO A 162 -15.21 2.88 -2.24
N GLU A 163 -16.25 3.72 -2.24
CA GLU A 163 -16.38 4.90 -1.39
C GLU A 163 -15.19 5.87 -1.46
N GLY A 164 -14.46 5.89 -2.56
CA GLY A 164 -13.27 6.73 -2.76
C GLY A 164 -12.09 6.41 -1.82
N TYR A 165 -12.10 5.24 -1.16
CA TYR A 165 -11.05 4.88 -0.22
C TYR A 165 -9.87 4.24 -0.95
N LEU A 166 -8.73 4.91 -0.93
CA LEU A 166 -7.49 4.45 -1.54
C LEU A 166 -6.56 3.84 -0.50
N LEU A 167 -5.92 2.71 -0.85
CA LEU A 167 -4.95 1.98 -0.03
C LEU A 167 -3.62 1.79 -0.79
N SER A 168 -3.36 2.66 -1.77
CA SER A 168 -2.21 2.58 -2.66
C SER A 168 -1.00 3.39 -2.21
N SER A 169 -1.09 4.13 -1.10
CA SER A 169 0.02 4.87 -0.49
C SER A 169 -0.28 5.19 0.97
N TYR A 170 0.74 5.55 1.75
CA TYR A 170 0.60 6.00 3.12
C TYR A 170 -0.41 7.15 3.26
N ALA A 171 -0.20 8.23 2.50
CA ALA A 171 -1.07 9.40 2.55
C ALA A 171 -2.53 9.07 2.19
N ALA A 172 -2.74 8.21 1.18
CA ALA A 172 -4.07 7.79 0.76
C ALA A 172 -4.75 6.90 1.82
N THR A 173 -4.00 6.01 2.46
CA THR A 173 -4.50 5.13 3.53
C THR A 173 -4.99 5.93 4.74
N LEU A 174 -4.31 7.04 5.09
CA LEU A 174 -4.66 7.91 6.22
C LEU A 174 -5.62 9.04 5.83
N ALA A 175 -5.93 9.21 4.56
CA ALA A 175 -6.84 10.27 4.12
C ALA A 175 -8.20 10.15 4.81
N SER A 176 -8.60 11.20 5.54
CA SER A 176 -9.82 11.24 6.33
C SER A 176 -10.96 12.04 5.68
N GLY A 177 -10.86 12.42 4.41
CA GLY A 177 -11.81 13.19 3.61
C GLY A 177 -13.23 13.26 4.15
N GLU A 178 -14.11 12.36 3.72
CA GLU A 178 -15.46 12.26 4.30
C GLU A 178 -15.49 11.65 5.71
N ARG A 179 -14.57 10.71 5.99
CA ARG A 179 -14.45 10.03 7.29
C ARG A 179 -13.07 9.37 7.44
N ALA A 180 -12.60 9.29 8.69
CA ALA A 180 -11.41 8.52 9.03
C ALA A 180 -11.71 7.01 8.96
N ARG A 181 -10.85 6.27 8.29
CA ARG A 181 -10.91 4.79 8.21
C ARG A 181 -9.76 4.11 8.95
N VAL A 182 -8.72 4.87 9.23
CA VAL A 182 -7.62 4.55 10.13
C VAL A 182 -7.58 5.63 11.20
N VAL A 183 -7.54 5.22 12.46
CA VAL A 183 -7.43 6.11 13.62
C VAL A 183 -6.09 5.81 14.28
N PRO A 184 -5.06 6.63 14.07
CA PRO A 184 -3.76 6.43 14.70
C PRO A 184 -3.87 6.28 16.22
N GLY A 185 -3.23 5.26 16.79
CA GLY A 185 -3.31 4.91 18.20
C GLY A 185 -4.58 4.14 18.62
N ASN A 186 -5.53 3.87 17.70
CA ASN A 186 -6.77 3.17 18.05
C ASN A 186 -7.21 2.19 16.94
N PRO A 187 -6.68 0.97 16.92
CA PRO A 187 -7.07 -0.06 15.94
C PRO A 187 -8.58 -0.39 16.03
N ALA A 188 -9.14 -0.50 17.23
CA ALA A 188 -10.55 -0.84 17.43
C ALA A 188 -11.52 0.21 16.86
N ALA A 189 -11.12 1.50 16.82
CA ALA A 189 -11.87 2.57 16.19
C ALA A 189 -11.58 2.71 14.68
N SER A 190 -10.67 1.92 14.13
CA SER A 190 -10.30 1.94 12.71
C SER A 190 -11.21 1.04 11.88
N GLU A 191 -11.98 1.61 10.95
CA GLU A 191 -12.85 0.84 10.05
C GLU A 191 -12.06 -0.22 9.27
N LEU A 192 -10.83 0.08 8.88
CA LEU A 192 -9.92 -0.86 8.20
C LEU A 192 -9.77 -2.15 9.01
N VAL A 193 -9.40 -2.05 10.28
CA VAL A 193 -9.24 -3.21 11.17
C VAL A 193 -10.54 -3.98 11.33
N ARG A 194 -11.62 -3.28 11.58
CA ARG A 194 -12.95 -3.92 11.75
C ARG A 194 -13.37 -4.70 10.51
N ARG A 195 -13.00 -4.23 9.32
CA ARG A 195 -13.25 -4.93 8.05
C ARG A 195 -12.40 -6.18 7.89
N ILE A 196 -11.10 -6.10 8.13
CA ILE A 196 -10.20 -7.25 7.96
C ILE A 196 -10.43 -8.32 9.03
N ARG A 197 -10.81 -7.94 10.24
CA ARG A 197 -11.25 -8.85 11.33
C ARG A 197 -12.63 -9.48 11.07
N GLY A 198 -13.43 -8.93 10.15
CA GLY A 198 -14.80 -9.38 9.89
C GLY A 198 -15.84 -8.89 10.90
N GLN A 199 -15.48 -7.96 11.79
CA GLN A 199 -16.40 -7.26 12.70
C GLN A 199 -17.37 -6.37 11.93
N ALA A 200 -16.89 -5.71 10.84
CA ALA A 200 -17.71 -4.96 9.91
C ALA A 200 -17.97 -5.76 8.62
N ARG A 201 -19.18 -5.63 8.07
CA ARG A 201 -19.59 -6.32 6.84
C ARG A 201 -19.65 -5.37 5.65
N PRO A 202 -19.26 -5.82 4.43
CA PRO A 202 -18.62 -7.11 4.15
C PRO A 202 -17.22 -7.19 4.79
N ARG A 203 -16.75 -8.42 5.10
CA ARG A 203 -15.36 -8.64 5.49
C ARG A 203 -14.45 -8.35 4.31
N MET A 204 -13.27 -7.81 4.57
CA MET A 204 -12.26 -7.53 3.55
C MET A 204 -11.03 -8.44 3.74
N PRO A 205 -10.30 -8.74 2.66
CA PRO A 205 -10.60 -8.39 1.26
C PRO A 205 -11.88 -9.09 0.77
N TYR A 206 -12.59 -8.45 -0.18
CA TYR A 206 -13.91 -8.92 -0.65
C TYR A 206 -13.85 -10.23 -1.43
N ASP A 207 -12.70 -10.51 -2.04
CA ASP A 207 -12.39 -11.73 -2.80
C ASP A 207 -11.97 -12.93 -1.92
N GLY A 208 -11.99 -12.76 -0.60
CA GLY A 208 -11.75 -13.86 0.34
C GLY A 208 -12.88 -14.91 0.33
N PRO A 209 -12.64 -16.16 0.84
CA PRO A 209 -11.36 -16.68 1.29
C PRO A 209 -10.36 -16.97 0.15
N PRO A 210 -9.02 -16.94 0.38
CA PRO A 210 -8.42 -16.71 1.70
C PRO A 210 -8.44 -15.25 2.10
N TYR A 211 -8.80 -14.98 3.35
CA TYR A 211 -8.65 -13.65 3.97
C TYR A 211 -7.19 -13.39 4.38
N LEU A 212 -6.91 -12.25 5.00
CA LEU A 212 -5.61 -12.03 5.63
C LEU A 212 -5.38 -13.07 6.73
N THR A 213 -4.12 -13.47 6.89
CA THR A 213 -3.69 -14.27 8.04
C THR A 213 -3.77 -13.45 9.33
N ASP A 214 -3.85 -14.13 10.48
CA ASP A 214 -3.84 -13.43 11.77
C ASP A 214 -2.57 -12.59 11.95
N ALA A 215 -1.40 -13.08 11.52
CA ALA A 215 -0.15 -12.34 11.56
C ALA A 215 -0.17 -11.06 10.71
N GLU A 216 -0.80 -11.08 9.50
CA GLU A 216 -0.97 -9.89 8.68
C GLU A 216 -1.93 -8.88 9.34
N ILE A 217 -2.98 -9.37 9.98
CA ILE A 217 -3.93 -8.52 10.69
C ILE A 217 -3.27 -7.89 11.92
N ASP A 218 -2.57 -8.70 12.73
CA ASP A 218 -1.88 -8.25 13.93
C ASP A 218 -0.80 -7.20 13.62
N LEU A 219 -0.10 -7.36 12.50
CA LEU A 219 0.89 -6.38 12.03
C LEU A 219 0.24 -5.05 11.65
N ILE A 220 -0.91 -5.06 10.96
CA ILE A 220 -1.67 -3.84 10.63
C ILE A 220 -2.19 -3.19 11.92
N GLU A 221 -2.66 -3.97 12.89
CA GLU A 221 -3.12 -3.45 14.17
C GLU A 221 -1.98 -2.82 14.97
N ALA A 222 -0.83 -3.50 15.08
CA ALA A 222 0.36 -2.97 15.76
C ALA A 222 0.84 -1.66 15.11
N TRP A 223 0.84 -1.58 13.78
CA TRP A 223 1.15 -0.34 13.06
C TRP A 223 0.21 0.80 13.46
N ILE A 224 -1.09 0.55 13.49
CA ILE A 224 -2.09 1.56 13.86
C ILE A 224 -1.95 1.91 15.35
N GLU A 225 -1.80 0.93 16.24
CA GLU A 225 -1.66 1.13 17.69
C GLU A 225 -0.45 1.99 18.04
N GLN A 226 0.66 1.79 17.32
CA GLN A 226 1.87 2.59 17.48
C GLN A 226 1.78 3.97 16.78
N GLY A 227 0.60 4.39 16.36
CA GLY A 227 0.33 5.71 15.79
C GLY A 227 0.39 5.76 14.27
N ALA A 228 0.24 4.65 13.56
CA ALA A 228 0.25 4.58 12.10
C ALA A 228 1.46 5.30 11.49
N ARG A 229 2.67 4.94 11.94
CA ARG A 229 3.92 5.63 11.62
C ARG A 229 4.23 5.58 10.13
N ASP A 230 4.80 6.68 9.62
CA ASP A 230 5.34 6.74 8.27
C ASP A 230 6.68 5.98 8.12
N VAL A 231 7.26 6.01 6.93
CA VAL A 231 8.55 5.35 6.63
C VAL A 231 9.75 5.98 7.38
N ALA A 232 9.60 7.19 7.92
CA ALA A 232 10.59 7.85 8.78
C ALA A 232 10.35 7.55 10.27
N GLY A 233 9.36 6.71 10.59
CA GLY A 233 8.99 6.34 11.96
C GLY A 233 8.19 7.42 12.70
N GLN A 234 7.71 8.48 12.01
CA GLN A 234 6.93 9.54 12.63
C GLN A 234 5.46 9.10 12.77
N PRO A 235 4.85 9.22 13.95
CA PRO A 235 3.45 8.88 14.11
C PRO A 235 2.54 9.88 13.37
N ALA A 236 1.46 9.38 12.80
CA ALA A 236 0.44 10.21 12.20
C ALA A 236 -0.38 10.96 13.28
N PRO A 237 -0.81 12.20 13.03
CA PRO A 237 -1.70 12.90 13.92
C PRO A 237 -3.09 12.24 13.94
N VAL A 238 -3.72 12.20 15.11
CA VAL A 238 -5.13 11.82 15.21
C VAL A 238 -5.97 12.85 14.44
N PRO A 239 -6.84 12.43 13.49
CA PRO A 239 -7.70 13.37 12.76
C PRO A 239 -8.88 13.84 13.63
N VAL A 240 -8.60 14.74 14.56
CA VAL A 240 -9.59 15.28 15.52
C VAL A 240 -10.79 15.88 14.79
N GLY A 241 -11.99 15.54 15.25
CA GLY A 241 -13.24 16.00 14.63
C GLY A 241 -13.65 15.24 13.37
N ALA A 242 -12.77 14.39 12.82
CA ALA A 242 -13.12 13.57 11.66
C ALA A 242 -14.29 12.63 11.99
N ARG A 243 -15.17 12.44 11.00
CA ARG A 243 -16.27 11.48 11.10
C ARG A 243 -15.74 10.06 11.09
N VAL A 244 -16.40 9.18 11.81
CA VAL A 244 -16.24 7.73 11.73
C VAL A 244 -17.59 7.06 11.48
N ARG A 245 -17.55 5.91 10.81
CA ARG A 245 -18.69 5.03 10.62
C ARG A 245 -18.24 3.60 10.86
N LEU A 246 -18.57 3.10 12.05
CA LEU A 246 -18.16 1.78 12.49
C LEU A 246 -19.35 0.83 12.49
N HIS A 247 -19.08 -0.43 12.27
CA HIS A 247 -20.05 -1.52 12.37
C HIS A 247 -19.47 -2.60 13.28
N GLY A 248 -20.34 -3.29 14.01
CA GLY A 248 -19.94 -4.36 14.89
C GLY A 248 -21.07 -4.82 15.79
N ARG A 249 -20.72 -5.65 16.78
CA ARG A 249 -21.66 -6.14 17.78
C ARG A 249 -21.46 -5.40 19.09
N LEU A 250 -22.57 -5.06 19.74
CA LEU A 250 -22.55 -4.59 21.11
C LEU A 250 -22.32 -5.75 22.06
N ASP A 251 -21.39 -5.63 22.98
CA ASP A 251 -21.23 -6.54 24.10
C ASP A 251 -22.15 -6.18 25.28
N ASP A 252 -22.13 -7.00 26.35
CA ASP A 252 -22.95 -6.79 27.54
C ASP A 252 -22.61 -5.49 28.27
N ALA A 253 -21.40 -4.95 28.09
CA ALA A 253 -20.98 -3.66 28.67
C ALA A 253 -21.32 -2.46 27.77
N GLY A 254 -22.01 -2.68 26.63
CA GLY A 254 -22.36 -1.63 25.68
C GLY A 254 -21.19 -1.14 24.81
N LYS A 255 -20.07 -1.88 24.78
CA LYS A 255 -18.94 -1.58 23.90
C LYS A 255 -19.17 -2.22 22.53
N LEU A 256 -18.58 -1.65 21.50
CA LEU A 256 -18.65 -2.16 20.13
C LEU A 256 -17.48 -3.14 19.87
N ASP A 257 -17.70 -4.45 19.99
CA ASP A 257 -16.67 -5.48 19.98
C ASP A 257 -15.46 -5.08 20.84
N GLY A 258 -15.72 -4.68 22.08
CA GLY A 258 -14.72 -4.24 23.05
C GLY A 258 -14.31 -2.75 22.96
N LEU A 259 -14.65 -2.02 21.88
CA LEU A 259 -14.39 -0.59 21.75
C LEU A 259 -15.33 0.21 22.66
N ALA A 260 -14.78 0.96 23.61
CA ALA A 260 -15.54 1.89 24.42
C ALA A 260 -16.07 3.06 23.56
N LEU A 261 -17.37 3.33 23.69
CA LEU A 261 -18.04 4.41 22.99
C LEU A 261 -18.37 5.54 23.98
N LEU A 262 -18.12 6.80 23.56
CA LEU A 262 -18.56 7.96 24.32
C LEU A 262 -19.99 8.30 23.91
N ILE A 263 -20.95 7.95 24.78
CA ILE A 263 -22.39 8.20 24.60
C ILE A 263 -22.83 9.25 25.60
N ASP A 264 -23.55 10.25 25.15
CA ASP A 264 -24.11 11.30 25.97
C ASP A 264 -25.60 11.58 25.64
N ALA A 265 -26.20 12.58 26.29
CA ALA A 265 -27.59 12.96 26.06
C ALA A 265 -27.90 13.46 24.63
N ARG A 266 -26.89 13.77 23.82
CA ARG A 266 -27.01 14.20 22.41
C ARG A 266 -26.96 13.04 21.45
N THR A 267 -26.54 11.86 21.92
CA THR A 267 -26.45 10.67 21.09
C THR A 267 -27.85 10.21 20.68
N ARG A 268 -28.09 10.12 19.37
CA ARG A 268 -29.34 9.59 18.85
C ARG A 268 -29.26 8.05 18.80
N LEU A 269 -30.12 7.40 19.54
CA LEU A 269 -30.33 5.97 19.51
C LEU A 269 -31.55 5.68 18.63
N ASP A 270 -31.33 5.05 17.48
CA ASP A 270 -32.42 4.52 16.63
C ASP A 270 -32.61 3.06 17.02
N ASP A 271 -33.80 2.68 17.42
CA ASP A 271 -34.15 1.41 18.07
C ASP A 271 -33.40 1.20 19.41
N ALA A 272 -33.89 0.34 20.26
CA ALA A 272 -33.21 0.03 21.53
C ALA A 272 -32.15 -1.09 21.26
N PRO A 273 -30.88 -0.76 20.99
CA PRO A 273 -29.86 -1.76 20.73
C PRO A 273 -29.62 -2.59 21.98
N ARG A 274 -29.62 -3.93 21.81
CA ARG A 274 -29.39 -4.89 22.90
C ARG A 274 -28.02 -5.52 22.77
N PRO A 275 -27.45 -6.05 23.84
CA PRO A 275 -26.27 -6.89 23.77
C PRO A 275 -26.40 -7.96 22.68
N GLY A 276 -25.32 -8.23 21.95
CA GLY A 276 -25.29 -9.12 20.80
C GLY A 276 -25.81 -8.52 19.49
N ALA A 277 -26.51 -7.38 19.52
CA ALA A 277 -27.02 -6.74 18.32
C ALA A 277 -25.90 -6.23 17.41
N TYR A 278 -26.06 -6.43 16.10
CA TYR A 278 -25.17 -5.83 15.10
C TYR A 278 -25.64 -4.42 14.78
N VAL A 279 -24.77 -3.45 15.01
CA VAL A 279 -25.11 -2.04 14.95
C VAL A 279 -24.17 -1.26 14.00
N GLN A 280 -24.64 -0.09 13.58
CA GLN A 280 -23.83 0.96 13.00
C GLN A 280 -23.71 2.12 13.99
N VAL A 281 -22.47 2.52 14.25
CA VAL A 281 -22.11 3.71 15.00
C VAL A 281 -21.63 4.78 14.04
N ARG A 282 -22.18 5.99 14.15
CA ARG A 282 -21.65 7.22 13.52
C ARG A 282 -21.24 8.17 14.61
N GLY A 283 -20.10 8.78 14.45
CA GLY A 283 -19.56 9.70 15.45
C GLY A 283 -18.38 10.50 14.92
N ARG A 284 -17.72 11.17 15.85
CA ARG A 284 -16.51 11.95 15.60
C ARG A 284 -15.40 11.54 16.56
N LEU A 285 -14.17 11.72 16.10
CA LEU A 285 -12.99 11.48 16.92
C LEU A 285 -12.73 12.69 17.83
N ASP A 286 -12.47 12.42 19.10
CA ASP A 286 -11.90 13.40 20.02
C ASP A 286 -10.36 13.47 19.89
N ALA A 287 -9.72 14.33 20.69
CA ALA A 287 -8.27 14.51 20.68
C ALA A 287 -7.47 13.24 21.07
N GLY A 288 -8.10 12.32 21.81
CA GLY A 288 -7.52 11.03 22.18
C GLY A 288 -7.85 9.89 21.21
N GLY A 289 -8.45 10.19 20.05
CA GLY A 289 -8.87 9.15 19.08
C GLY A 289 -10.06 8.30 19.54
N ARG A 290 -10.80 8.73 20.59
CA ARG A 290 -12.00 8.06 21.07
C ARG A 290 -13.20 8.50 20.23
N VAL A 291 -14.22 7.64 20.16
CA VAL A 291 -15.40 7.89 19.34
C VAL A 291 -16.51 8.53 20.19
N GLN A 292 -16.75 9.82 19.97
CA GLN A 292 -17.96 10.49 20.45
C GLN A 292 -19.11 10.14 19.52
N VAL A 293 -20.10 9.41 20.03
CA VAL A 293 -21.21 8.87 19.23
C VAL A 293 -22.25 9.95 18.98
N GLU A 294 -22.55 10.19 17.70
CA GLU A 294 -23.66 11.05 17.27
C GLU A 294 -24.95 10.21 17.06
N ARG A 295 -24.78 8.99 16.53
CA ARG A 295 -25.92 8.11 16.22
C ARG A 295 -25.52 6.63 16.29
N LEU A 296 -26.39 5.82 16.87
CA LEU A 296 -26.30 4.37 16.92
C LEU A 296 -27.59 3.78 16.42
N ARG A 297 -27.53 2.78 15.51
CA ARG A 297 -28.71 2.12 14.94
C ARG A 297 -28.47 0.64 14.68
N LEU A 298 -29.50 -0.16 14.71
CA LEU A 298 -29.48 -1.56 14.29
C LEU A 298 -29.18 -1.73 12.79
N ARG A 299 -28.60 -2.88 12.44
CA ARG A 299 -28.28 -3.25 11.05
C ARG A 299 -28.59 -4.70 10.75
#